data_b8ee7114549977829266a0cc30c0b5b4
#
_entry.id   b8ee7114549977829266a0cc30c0b5b4
#
_cell.length_a   1.000
_cell.length_b   1.000
_cell.length_c   1.000
_cell.angle_alpha   90.00
_cell.angle_beta   90.00
_cell.angle_gamma   90.00
#
_symmetry.space_group_name_H-M   'P 1'
#
loop_
_entity.id
_entity.type
_entity.pdbx_description
1 polymer ?
#
loop_
_entity_poly.entity_id
_entity_poly.type
_entity_poly.pdbx_seq_one_letter_code
_entity_poly.pdbx_strand_id
1 'polypeptide(L)'
;VLVLAAAGYAWLRPISVLESAGELLLRAQGVESRQVQAGPYRVRYLQAGDGPPLLLIHGLGSSAIAEWGRLMRPLARGYRVYALDLPGFGRSERPRDASYSIPMQVDTVRRFMDAVGARRARLVGVSMGGWIAARLAGESPERVERLVLVAAAGMRPDESARIPAEVLLPHDEAGMRRLIAAVRHNPPPVPSFVARDLLARKQQDEWIVRRALESMRPGRDWLNGTLARARMPVLVLWGREDVLIPVAYARPLQAEFEGAALKVLDGCGHLPMADCPEAFDRELFAFLSGSGGSASS
;
A
#
# COMPACT_ATOMS: atom_id res chain seq x y z
N VAL A 1 28.69 -22.55 17.81
CA VAL A 1 28.16 -22.88 16.49
C VAL A 1 26.82 -22.16 16.27
N LEU A 2 25.80 -22.32 17.12
CA LEU A 2 24.48 -21.70 16.94
C LEU A 2 24.52 -20.17 16.89
N VAL A 3 25.31 -19.52 17.74
CA VAL A 3 25.44 -18.04 17.77
C VAL A 3 26.09 -17.53 16.48
N LEU A 4 27.11 -18.20 15.96
CA LEU A 4 27.76 -17.84 14.71
C LEU A 4 26.84 -18.06 13.50
N ALA A 5 26.03 -19.12 13.53
CA ALA A 5 25.01 -19.37 12.49
C ALA A 5 23.92 -18.31 12.52
N ALA A 6 23.44 -17.90 13.71
CA ALA A 6 22.45 -16.84 13.84
C ALA A 6 22.99 -15.47 13.40
N ALA A 7 24.26 -15.14 13.76
CA ALA A 7 24.92 -13.93 13.30
C ALA A 7 25.13 -13.93 11.78
N GLY A 8 25.55 -15.05 11.20
CA GLY A 8 25.68 -15.23 9.77
C GLY A 8 24.33 -15.09 9.04
N TYR A 9 23.26 -15.67 9.58
CA TYR A 9 21.93 -15.50 9.04
C TYR A 9 21.45 -14.03 9.09
N ALA A 10 21.64 -13.35 10.21
CA ALA A 10 21.29 -11.94 10.36
C ALA A 10 22.06 -11.04 9.39
N TRP A 11 23.31 -11.38 9.09
CA TRP A 11 24.12 -10.66 8.10
C TRP A 11 23.65 -10.92 6.66
N LEU A 12 23.26 -12.15 6.33
CA LEU A 12 22.82 -12.53 4.98
C LEU A 12 21.35 -12.17 4.71
N ARG A 13 20.51 -12.12 5.75
CA ARG A 13 19.06 -11.89 5.68
C ARG A 13 18.58 -10.86 6.69
N PRO A 14 19.17 -9.65 6.71
CA PRO A 14 18.84 -8.63 7.72
C PRO A 14 17.37 -8.22 7.69
N ILE A 15 16.77 -8.13 6.51
CA ILE A 15 15.34 -7.76 6.38
C ILE A 15 14.43 -8.84 6.95
N SER A 16 14.75 -10.13 6.77
CA SER A 16 13.99 -11.23 7.39
C SER A 16 14.02 -11.16 8.91
N VAL A 17 15.18 -10.80 9.48
CA VAL A 17 15.33 -10.64 10.92
C VAL A 17 14.52 -9.44 11.41
N LEU A 18 14.63 -8.30 10.73
CA LEU A 18 13.88 -7.08 11.06
C LEU A 18 12.36 -7.29 10.97
N GLU A 19 11.87 -7.96 9.93
CA GLU A 19 10.44 -8.28 9.80
C GLU A 19 9.97 -9.22 10.91
N SER A 20 10.77 -10.26 11.24
CA SER A 20 10.42 -11.20 12.30
C SER A 20 10.41 -10.51 13.67
N ALA A 21 11.38 -9.65 13.95
CA ALA A 21 11.40 -8.83 15.15
C ALA A 21 10.23 -7.84 15.20
N GLY A 22 9.93 -7.20 14.08
CA GLY A 22 8.78 -6.30 13.92
C GLY A 22 7.44 -7.03 14.20
N GLU A 23 7.27 -8.25 13.68
CA GLU A 23 6.07 -9.05 13.97
C GLU A 23 5.97 -9.44 15.45
N LEU A 24 7.09 -9.82 16.07
CA LEU A 24 7.10 -10.14 17.51
C LEU A 24 6.71 -8.91 18.35
N LEU A 25 7.25 -7.74 18.02
CA LEU A 25 6.87 -6.47 18.66
C LEU A 25 5.40 -6.13 18.45
N LEU A 26 4.88 -6.29 17.22
CA LEU A 26 3.47 -6.07 16.92
C LEU A 26 2.58 -7.04 17.70
N ARG A 27 2.95 -8.32 17.81
CA ARG A 27 2.25 -9.30 18.63
C ARG A 27 2.21 -8.90 20.12
N ALA A 28 3.35 -8.47 20.67
CA ALA A 28 3.43 -7.97 22.04
C ALA A 28 2.53 -6.74 22.28
N GLN A 29 2.20 -6.00 21.22
CA GLN A 29 1.29 -4.86 21.22
C GLN A 29 -0.17 -5.22 20.92
N GLY A 30 -0.51 -6.50 20.83
CA GLY A 30 -1.87 -6.98 20.56
C GLY A 30 -2.27 -6.98 19.08
N VAL A 31 -1.29 -6.91 18.16
CA VAL A 31 -1.54 -7.09 16.73
C VAL A 31 -1.44 -8.58 16.38
N GLU A 32 -2.51 -9.12 15.84
CA GLU A 32 -2.56 -10.54 15.44
C GLU A 32 -2.25 -10.70 13.96
N SER A 33 -1.50 -11.75 13.61
CA SER A 33 -1.29 -12.19 12.24
C SER A 33 -2.23 -13.37 11.97
N ARG A 34 -3.16 -13.19 11.04
CA ARG A 34 -4.20 -14.15 10.70
C ARG A 34 -4.20 -14.49 9.21
N GLN A 35 -4.94 -15.53 8.84
CA GLN A 35 -5.21 -15.89 7.45
C GLN A 35 -6.69 -16.15 7.26
N VAL A 36 -7.19 -15.85 6.06
CA VAL A 36 -8.58 -16.11 5.67
C VAL A 36 -8.64 -16.49 4.19
N GLN A 37 -9.63 -17.30 3.83
CA GLN A 37 -9.95 -17.60 2.44
C GLN A 37 -10.78 -16.44 1.85
N ALA A 38 -10.21 -15.72 0.90
CA ALA A 38 -10.87 -14.62 0.17
C ALA A 38 -11.13 -15.06 -1.28
N GLY A 39 -12.24 -15.73 -1.51
CA GLY A 39 -12.52 -16.40 -2.77
C GLY A 39 -11.52 -17.54 -3.03
N PRO A 40 -10.84 -17.57 -4.20
CA PRO A 40 -9.89 -18.64 -4.50
C PRO A 40 -8.54 -18.49 -3.77
N TYR A 41 -8.28 -17.36 -3.10
CA TYR A 41 -6.96 -17.05 -2.54
C TYR A 41 -6.95 -17.03 -1.02
N ARG A 42 -5.89 -17.61 -0.42
CA ARG A 42 -5.61 -17.51 1.01
C ARG A 42 -4.82 -16.24 1.26
N VAL A 43 -5.46 -15.29 1.95
CA VAL A 43 -4.94 -13.97 2.27
C VAL A 43 -4.46 -13.92 3.71
N ARG A 44 -3.20 -13.51 3.90
CA ARG A 44 -2.67 -13.17 5.23
C ARG A 44 -2.98 -11.71 5.54
N TYR A 45 -3.28 -11.41 6.79
CA TYR A 45 -3.51 -10.05 7.25
C TYR A 45 -3.08 -9.83 8.69
N LEU A 46 -2.80 -8.59 9.04
CA LEU A 46 -2.64 -8.13 10.40
C LEU A 46 -3.97 -7.57 10.88
N GLN A 47 -4.33 -7.85 12.14
CA GLN A 47 -5.54 -7.33 12.77
C GLN A 47 -5.23 -6.77 14.14
N ALA A 48 -5.85 -5.63 14.49
CA ALA A 48 -5.82 -5.06 15.84
C ALA A 48 -7.05 -4.17 16.08
N GLY A 49 -7.47 -4.06 17.36
CA GLY A 49 -8.59 -3.22 17.77
C GLY A 49 -9.97 -3.79 17.46
N ASP A 50 -11.03 -3.12 17.97
CA ASP A 50 -12.42 -3.62 17.96
C ASP A 50 -13.44 -2.61 17.42
N GLY A 51 -12.99 -1.42 16.99
CA GLY A 51 -13.85 -0.35 16.48
C GLY A 51 -14.41 -0.62 15.07
N PRO A 52 -14.90 0.42 14.38
CA PRO A 52 -15.35 0.33 12.99
C PRO A 52 -14.25 -0.21 12.08
N PRO A 53 -14.59 -0.99 11.03
CA PRO A 53 -13.61 -1.59 10.13
C PRO A 53 -12.79 -0.54 9.36
N LEU A 54 -11.46 -0.73 9.37
CA LEU A 54 -10.50 0.05 8.61
C LEU A 54 -9.55 -0.90 7.87
N LEU A 55 -9.55 -0.86 6.54
CA LEU A 55 -8.66 -1.65 5.69
C LEU A 55 -7.50 -0.82 5.19
N LEU A 56 -6.30 -1.38 5.29
CA LEU A 56 -5.04 -0.80 4.80
C LEU A 56 -4.51 -1.68 3.66
N ILE A 57 -4.35 -1.11 2.47
CA ILE A 57 -4.00 -1.82 1.24
C ILE A 57 -2.65 -1.31 0.74
N HIS A 58 -1.66 -2.19 0.70
CA HIS A 58 -0.28 -1.87 0.33
C HIS A 58 -0.07 -1.70 -1.19
N GLY A 59 1.06 -1.11 -1.57
CA GLY A 59 1.48 -0.90 -2.95
C GLY A 59 2.11 -2.14 -3.61
N LEU A 60 2.47 -2.02 -4.88
CA LEU A 60 3.06 -3.08 -5.68
C LEU A 60 4.40 -3.56 -5.08
N GLY A 61 4.51 -4.87 -4.88
CA GLY A 61 5.75 -5.49 -4.38
C GLY A 61 6.09 -5.20 -2.92
N SER A 62 5.09 -4.82 -2.11
CA SER A 62 5.23 -4.55 -0.68
C SER A 62 4.46 -5.55 0.20
N SER A 63 4.20 -5.22 1.45
CA SER A 63 3.44 -6.04 2.39
C SER A 63 2.75 -5.20 3.46
N ALA A 64 1.78 -5.81 4.14
CA ALA A 64 1.06 -5.18 5.25
C ALA A 64 1.99 -4.67 6.35
N ILE A 65 3.01 -5.46 6.72
CA ILE A 65 3.93 -5.07 7.79
C ILE A 65 4.87 -3.95 7.36
N ALA A 66 5.37 -4.01 6.12
CA ALA A 66 6.34 -3.04 5.62
C ALA A 66 5.75 -1.62 5.53
N GLU A 67 4.50 -1.50 5.07
CA GLU A 67 3.87 -0.20 4.88
C GLU A 67 3.04 0.25 6.09
N TRP A 68 2.34 -0.66 6.75
CA TRP A 68 1.33 -0.31 7.72
C TRP A 68 1.67 -0.71 9.16
N GLY A 69 2.74 -1.50 9.37
CA GLY A 69 3.10 -2.04 10.70
C GLY A 69 3.15 -0.96 11.78
N ARG A 70 3.78 0.20 11.49
CA ARG A 70 3.87 1.34 12.40
C ARG A 70 2.51 1.92 12.81
N LEU A 71 1.54 1.88 11.89
CA LEU A 71 0.23 2.48 12.07
C LEU A 71 -0.78 1.54 12.73
N MET A 72 -0.51 0.24 12.80
CA MET A 72 -1.46 -0.74 13.34
C MET A 72 -1.93 -0.36 14.75
N ARG A 73 -0.99 -0.09 15.66
CA ARG A 73 -1.28 0.21 17.06
C ARG A 73 -1.98 1.57 17.26
N PRO A 74 -1.51 2.68 16.66
CA PRO A 74 -2.20 3.97 16.73
C PRO A 74 -3.64 3.92 16.21
N LEU A 75 -3.87 3.29 15.06
CA LEU A 75 -5.19 3.17 14.46
C LEU A 75 -6.12 2.23 15.24
N ALA A 76 -5.58 1.19 15.85
CA ALA A 76 -6.35 0.24 16.65
C ALA A 76 -7.01 0.86 17.90
N ARG A 77 -6.64 2.06 18.30
CA ARG A 77 -7.31 2.80 19.38
C ARG A 77 -8.73 3.22 19.04
N GLY A 78 -9.04 3.36 17.75
CA GLY A 78 -10.37 3.81 17.30
C GLY A 78 -11.03 2.89 16.27
N TYR A 79 -10.28 1.94 15.72
CA TYR A 79 -10.74 1.11 14.62
C TYR A 79 -10.40 -0.36 14.82
N ARG A 80 -11.17 -1.24 14.19
CA ARG A 80 -10.75 -2.60 13.90
C ARG A 80 -9.96 -2.57 12.61
N VAL A 81 -8.64 -2.55 12.74
CA VAL A 81 -7.71 -2.39 11.63
C VAL A 81 -7.39 -3.74 11.00
N TYR A 82 -7.46 -3.79 9.68
CA TYR A 82 -7.05 -4.91 8.85
C TYR A 82 -6.01 -4.40 7.87
N ALA A 83 -4.76 -4.84 7.97
CA ALA A 83 -3.74 -4.61 6.95
C ALA A 83 -3.49 -5.94 6.24
N LEU A 84 -3.91 -6.04 4.98
CA LEU A 84 -3.85 -7.29 4.24
C LEU A 84 -2.58 -7.36 3.37
N ASP A 85 -1.99 -8.54 3.26
CA ASP A 85 -1.04 -8.87 2.20
C ASP A 85 -1.86 -9.27 0.97
N LEU A 86 -1.78 -8.52 -0.11
CA LEU A 86 -2.47 -8.85 -1.36
C LEU A 86 -1.92 -10.18 -1.93
N PRO A 87 -2.74 -11.00 -2.64
CA PRO A 87 -2.24 -12.19 -3.34
C PRO A 87 -1.01 -11.88 -4.18
N GLY A 88 0.00 -12.71 -4.06
CA GLY A 88 1.30 -12.51 -4.69
C GLY A 88 2.34 -11.80 -3.82
N PHE A 89 1.93 -11.17 -2.70
CA PHE A 89 2.81 -10.33 -1.91
C PHE A 89 2.78 -10.72 -0.42
N GLY A 90 3.78 -10.23 0.31
CA GLY A 90 3.93 -10.50 1.73
C GLY A 90 3.94 -11.99 2.04
N ARG A 91 3.05 -12.43 2.93
CA ARG A 91 2.86 -13.85 3.30
C ARG A 91 1.56 -14.45 2.77
N SER A 92 0.88 -13.76 1.86
CA SER A 92 -0.26 -14.32 1.14
C SER A 92 0.18 -15.33 0.08
N GLU A 93 -0.78 -16.09 -0.41
CA GLU A 93 -0.59 -17.08 -1.45
C GLU A 93 -0.07 -16.47 -2.75
N ARG A 94 0.76 -17.24 -3.49
CA ARG A 94 1.37 -16.82 -4.78
C ARG A 94 0.99 -17.80 -5.91
N PRO A 95 -0.29 -17.82 -6.34
CA PRO A 95 -0.76 -18.76 -7.36
C PRO A 95 -0.08 -18.49 -8.71
N ARG A 96 0.42 -19.54 -9.36
CA ARG A 96 1.14 -19.41 -10.64
C ARG A 96 0.21 -19.03 -11.80
N ASP A 97 -1.06 -19.34 -11.71
CA ASP A 97 -2.12 -19.09 -12.70
C ASP A 97 -2.86 -17.78 -12.48
N ALA A 98 -2.64 -17.07 -11.37
CA ALA A 98 -3.26 -15.78 -11.10
C ALA A 98 -2.79 -14.68 -12.05
N SER A 99 -3.71 -13.80 -12.45
CA SER A 99 -3.41 -12.67 -13.36
C SER A 99 -2.65 -11.53 -12.68
N TYR A 100 -2.80 -11.39 -11.38
CA TYR A 100 -2.32 -10.25 -10.57
C TYR A 100 -2.81 -8.88 -11.09
N SER A 101 -3.90 -8.88 -11.86
CA SER A 101 -4.51 -7.68 -12.41
C SER A 101 -5.24 -6.86 -11.35
N ILE A 102 -5.47 -5.57 -11.63
CA ILE A 102 -6.24 -4.70 -10.73
C ILE A 102 -7.64 -5.28 -10.47
N PRO A 103 -8.43 -5.75 -11.47
CA PRO A 103 -9.72 -6.38 -11.21
C PRO A 103 -9.65 -7.60 -10.28
N MET A 104 -8.64 -8.47 -10.47
CA MET A 104 -8.41 -9.61 -9.57
C MET A 104 -8.16 -9.17 -8.12
N GLN A 105 -7.30 -8.16 -7.92
CA GLN A 105 -7.00 -7.65 -6.59
C GLN A 105 -8.23 -6.97 -5.96
N VAL A 106 -9.01 -6.22 -6.72
CA VAL A 106 -10.28 -5.62 -6.26
C VAL A 106 -11.27 -6.68 -5.81
N ASP A 107 -11.47 -7.74 -6.60
CA ASP A 107 -12.34 -8.86 -6.23
C ASP A 107 -11.84 -9.56 -4.96
N THR A 108 -10.53 -9.75 -4.83
CA THR A 108 -9.93 -10.31 -3.62
C THR A 108 -10.19 -9.45 -2.38
N VAL A 109 -10.01 -8.12 -2.48
CA VAL A 109 -10.30 -7.21 -1.36
C VAL A 109 -11.78 -7.25 -0.98
N ARG A 110 -12.69 -7.27 -1.97
CA ARG A 110 -14.14 -7.41 -1.72
C ARG A 110 -14.47 -8.70 -0.98
N ARG A 111 -13.94 -9.85 -1.44
CA ARG A 111 -14.12 -11.16 -0.79
C ARG A 111 -13.45 -11.24 0.58
N PHE A 112 -12.30 -10.58 0.75
CA PHE A 112 -11.67 -10.44 2.05
C PHE A 112 -12.60 -9.71 3.04
N MET A 113 -13.20 -8.59 2.62
CA MET A 113 -14.19 -7.87 3.46
C MET A 113 -15.35 -8.77 3.86
N ASP A 114 -15.86 -9.59 2.95
CA ASP A 114 -16.95 -10.55 3.25
C ASP A 114 -16.49 -11.60 4.26
N ALA A 115 -15.30 -12.16 4.06
CA ALA A 115 -14.74 -13.22 4.90
C ALA A 115 -14.44 -12.77 6.35
N VAL A 116 -14.09 -11.47 6.55
CA VAL A 116 -13.88 -10.91 7.90
C VAL A 116 -15.12 -10.21 8.47
N GLY A 117 -16.28 -10.28 7.78
CA GLY A 117 -17.52 -9.67 8.21
C GLY A 117 -17.57 -8.14 8.12
N ALA A 118 -16.66 -7.52 7.36
CA ALA A 118 -16.61 -6.07 7.15
C ALA A 118 -17.53 -5.67 5.99
N ARG A 119 -18.83 -5.61 6.22
CA ARG A 119 -19.81 -5.23 5.19
C ARG A 119 -19.53 -3.85 4.59
N ARG A 120 -19.08 -2.91 5.39
CA ARG A 120 -18.68 -1.56 5.02
C ARG A 120 -17.43 -1.19 5.81
N ALA A 121 -16.46 -0.51 5.19
CA ALA A 121 -15.21 -0.16 5.84
C ALA A 121 -14.68 1.20 5.35
N ARG A 122 -13.80 1.81 6.16
CA ARG A 122 -12.89 2.85 5.70
C ARG A 122 -11.73 2.17 4.97
N LEU A 123 -11.31 2.75 3.85
CA LEU A 123 -10.20 2.21 3.07
C LEU A 123 -9.05 3.21 3.01
N VAL A 124 -7.85 2.74 3.22
CA VAL A 124 -6.61 3.48 2.97
C VAL A 124 -5.75 2.66 2.04
N GLY A 125 -5.41 3.21 0.88
CA GLY A 125 -4.56 2.53 -0.08
C GLY A 125 -3.42 3.41 -0.57
N VAL A 126 -2.23 2.83 -0.72
CA VAL A 126 -1.05 3.52 -1.25
C VAL A 126 -0.70 2.97 -2.64
N SER A 127 -0.36 3.85 -3.59
CA SER A 127 0.14 3.43 -4.92
C SER A 127 -0.86 2.49 -5.62
N MET A 128 -0.48 1.27 -5.98
CA MET A 128 -1.36 0.21 -6.49
C MET A 128 -2.53 -0.07 -5.53
N GLY A 129 -2.29 -0.07 -4.22
CA GLY A 129 -3.36 -0.24 -3.21
C GLY A 129 -4.38 0.89 -3.25
N GLY A 130 -3.95 2.11 -3.56
CA GLY A 130 -4.83 3.25 -3.82
C GLY A 130 -5.69 3.07 -5.06
N TRP A 131 -5.11 2.55 -6.15
CA TRP A 131 -5.87 2.18 -7.35
C TRP A 131 -6.94 1.14 -7.06
N ILE A 132 -6.58 0.07 -6.34
CA ILE A 132 -7.52 -0.98 -5.92
C ILE A 132 -8.64 -0.40 -5.06
N ALA A 133 -8.31 0.43 -4.06
CA ALA A 133 -9.30 1.05 -3.18
C ALA A 133 -10.24 2.00 -3.91
N ALA A 134 -9.71 2.84 -4.82
CA ALA A 134 -10.51 3.76 -5.63
C ALA A 134 -11.47 3.00 -6.56
N ARG A 135 -10.97 1.95 -7.23
CA ARG A 135 -11.80 1.12 -8.11
C ARG A 135 -12.90 0.40 -7.33
N LEU A 136 -12.59 -0.17 -6.17
CA LEU A 136 -13.62 -0.77 -5.30
C LEU A 136 -14.67 0.26 -4.88
N ALA A 137 -14.27 1.49 -4.57
CA ALA A 137 -15.19 2.57 -4.22
C ALA A 137 -16.09 2.99 -5.39
N GLY A 138 -15.60 2.96 -6.63
CA GLY A 138 -16.41 3.21 -7.84
C GLY A 138 -17.39 2.06 -8.17
N GLU A 139 -16.93 0.81 -8.04
CA GLU A 139 -17.73 -0.38 -8.34
C GLU A 139 -18.77 -0.72 -7.27
N SER A 140 -18.44 -0.49 -5.99
CA SER A 140 -19.25 -0.87 -4.82
C SER A 140 -19.23 0.24 -3.75
N PRO A 141 -19.78 1.44 -4.05
CA PRO A 141 -19.71 2.60 -3.17
C PRO A 141 -20.38 2.36 -1.80
N GLU A 142 -21.36 1.50 -1.73
CA GLU A 142 -22.03 1.09 -0.48
C GLU A 142 -21.10 0.36 0.49
N ARG A 143 -20.00 -0.21 0.00
CA ARG A 143 -19.01 -0.94 0.79
C ARG A 143 -17.96 -0.02 1.43
N VAL A 144 -17.90 1.25 0.99
CA VAL A 144 -16.87 2.19 1.42
C VAL A 144 -17.46 3.34 2.22
N GLU A 145 -17.00 3.53 3.45
CA GLU A 145 -17.45 4.60 4.33
C GLU A 145 -16.64 5.89 4.13
N ARG A 146 -15.31 5.77 4.04
CA ARG A 146 -14.34 6.83 3.74
C ARG A 146 -13.21 6.24 2.93
N LEU A 147 -12.59 7.06 2.10
CA LEU A 147 -11.51 6.63 1.23
C LEU A 147 -10.30 7.56 1.38
N VAL A 148 -9.12 6.98 1.64
CA VAL A 148 -7.84 7.70 1.62
C VAL A 148 -6.95 7.11 0.54
N LEU A 149 -6.54 7.95 -0.39
CA LEU A 149 -5.72 7.62 -1.54
C LEU A 149 -4.33 8.25 -1.37
N VAL A 150 -3.33 7.43 -1.07
CA VAL A 150 -1.95 7.89 -0.82
C VAL A 150 -1.11 7.65 -2.07
N ALA A 151 -0.64 8.72 -2.72
CA ALA A 151 0.19 8.62 -3.93
C ALA A 151 -0.35 7.54 -4.90
N ALA A 152 -1.68 7.53 -5.10
CA ALA A 152 -2.37 6.42 -5.75
C ALA A 152 -2.05 6.33 -7.25
N ALA A 153 -1.75 5.14 -7.72
CA ALA A 153 -1.71 4.81 -9.14
C ALA A 153 -3.14 4.77 -9.72
N GLY A 154 -3.26 4.56 -11.02
CA GLY A 154 -4.53 4.28 -11.70
C GLY A 154 -5.05 5.41 -12.56
N MET A 155 -4.49 6.61 -12.50
CA MET A 155 -4.76 7.63 -13.50
C MET A 155 -3.98 7.32 -14.78
N ARG A 156 -4.59 7.61 -15.94
CA ARG A 156 -3.90 7.44 -17.23
C ARG A 156 -2.62 8.28 -17.22
N PRO A 157 -1.46 7.65 -17.41
CA PRO A 157 -0.20 8.41 -17.42
C PRO A 157 -0.14 9.29 -18.68
N ASP A 158 0.39 10.48 -18.51
CA ASP A 158 0.95 11.25 -19.60
C ASP A 158 2.20 10.52 -20.13
N GLU A 159 2.48 10.61 -21.43
CA GLU A 159 3.63 9.92 -22.04
C GLU A 159 4.97 10.32 -21.40
N SER A 160 5.06 11.56 -20.90
CA SER A 160 6.23 12.10 -20.21
C SER A 160 6.44 11.56 -18.78
N ALA A 161 5.42 10.93 -18.18
CA ALA A 161 5.42 10.53 -16.78
C ALA A 161 5.27 9.00 -16.59
N ARG A 162 5.64 8.23 -17.61
CA ARG A 162 5.70 6.77 -17.48
C ARG A 162 6.88 6.36 -16.62
N ILE A 163 6.61 5.67 -15.52
CA ILE A 163 7.65 5.04 -14.72
C ILE A 163 8.28 3.93 -15.58
N PRO A 164 9.59 3.98 -15.83
CA PRO A 164 10.26 2.88 -16.51
C PRO A 164 10.11 1.61 -15.68
N ALA A 165 9.65 0.52 -16.29
CA ALA A 165 9.45 -0.76 -15.59
C ALA A 165 10.75 -1.24 -14.91
N GLU A 166 11.90 -0.88 -15.47
CA GLU A 166 13.24 -1.17 -14.96
C GLU A 166 13.48 -0.61 -13.55
N VAL A 167 12.84 0.51 -13.19
CA VAL A 167 12.91 1.07 -11.83
C VAL A 167 12.24 0.15 -10.83
N LEU A 168 11.12 -0.48 -11.21
CA LEU A 168 10.34 -1.38 -10.35
C LEU A 168 10.89 -2.81 -10.32
N LEU A 169 11.77 -3.15 -11.26
CA LEU A 169 12.37 -4.49 -11.44
C LEU A 169 13.92 -4.40 -11.37
N PRO A 170 14.49 -4.12 -10.19
CA PRO A 170 15.94 -3.98 -10.04
C PRO A 170 16.65 -5.31 -10.27
N HIS A 171 17.75 -5.29 -11.04
CA HIS A 171 18.56 -6.47 -11.35
C HIS A 171 19.88 -6.50 -10.56
N ASP A 172 20.31 -5.37 -10.00
CA ASP A 172 21.56 -5.21 -9.27
C ASP A 172 21.39 -4.28 -8.06
N GLU A 173 22.43 -4.14 -7.24
CA GLU A 173 22.44 -3.26 -6.07
C GLU A 173 22.22 -1.79 -6.45
N ALA A 174 22.72 -1.35 -7.59
CA ALA A 174 22.53 0.03 -8.06
C ALA A 174 21.06 0.27 -8.44
N GLY A 175 20.43 -0.69 -9.14
CA GLY A 175 19.00 -0.68 -9.43
C GLY A 175 18.15 -0.68 -8.15
N MET A 176 18.53 -1.48 -7.15
CA MET A 176 17.84 -1.49 -5.85
C MET A 176 17.92 -0.12 -5.15
N ARG A 177 19.08 0.54 -5.18
CA ARG A 177 19.25 1.89 -4.64
C ARG A 177 18.42 2.91 -5.42
N ARG A 178 18.34 2.81 -6.76
CA ARG A 178 17.45 3.65 -7.58
C ARG A 178 15.98 3.46 -7.22
N LEU A 179 15.53 2.22 -7.01
CA LEU A 179 14.17 1.95 -6.55
C LEU A 179 13.90 2.61 -5.18
N ILE A 180 14.83 2.46 -4.22
CA ILE A 180 14.68 3.07 -2.89
C ILE A 180 14.60 4.60 -3.02
N ALA A 181 15.46 5.22 -3.84
CA ALA A 181 15.44 6.66 -4.08
C ALA A 181 14.18 7.12 -4.86
N ALA A 182 13.56 6.24 -5.64
CA ALA A 182 12.31 6.56 -6.33
C ALA A 182 11.08 6.52 -5.39
N VAL A 183 11.09 5.64 -4.40
CA VAL A 183 9.97 5.51 -3.45
C VAL A 183 10.11 6.37 -2.19
N ARG A 184 11.32 6.87 -1.88
CA ARG A 184 11.61 7.66 -0.68
C ARG A 184 12.29 8.97 -1.06
N HIS A 185 11.85 10.06 -0.45
CA HIS A 185 12.57 11.32 -0.50
C HIS A 185 13.68 11.31 0.57
N ASN A 186 14.93 11.56 0.16
CA ASN A 186 16.10 11.56 1.05
C ASN A 186 16.22 10.29 1.93
N PRO A 187 16.22 9.07 1.35
CA PRO A 187 16.37 7.86 2.14
C PRO A 187 17.72 7.83 2.85
N PRO A 188 17.80 7.25 4.06
CA PRO A 188 19.07 7.05 4.71
C PRO A 188 19.98 6.16 3.87
N PRO A 189 21.32 6.27 4.01
CA PRO A 189 22.26 5.38 3.33
C PRO A 189 21.92 3.91 3.61
N VAL A 190 21.79 3.13 2.54
CA VAL A 190 21.50 1.69 2.66
C VAL A 190 22.79 0.90 2.53
N PRO A 191 23.24 0.17 3.57
CA PRO A 191 24.41 -0.68 3.51
C PRO A 191 24.29 -1.75 2.42
N SER A 192 25.40 -2.14 1.78
CA SER A 192 25.36 -3.10 0.66
C SER A 192 24.75 -4.46 1.03
N PHE A 193 24.98 -4.95 2.27
CA PHE A 193 24.37 -6.22 2.70
C PHE A 193 22.85 -6.13 2.81
N VAL A 194 22.30 -4.95 3.19
CA VAL A 194 20.85 -4.69 3.21
C VAL A 194 20.32 -4.57 1.79
N ALA A 195 21.01 -3.82 0.91
CA ALA A 195 20.61 -3.68 -0.49
C ALA A 195 20.58 -5.03 -1.23
N ARG A 196 21.54 -5.92 -0.97
CA ARG A 196 21.57 -7.29 -1.53
C ARG A 196 20.41 -8.14 -1.05
N ASP A 197 20.06 -8.11 0.24
CA ASP A 197 18.91 -8.87 0.75
C ASP A 197 17.59 -8.35 0.18
N LEU A 198 17.41 -7.02 0.09
CA LEU A 198 16.26 -6.42 -0.57
C LEU A 198 16.16 -6.83 -2.05
N LEU A 199 17.29 -6.78 -2.77
CA LEU A 199 17.36 -7.20 -4.17
C LEU A 199 16.97 -8.67 -4.33
N ALA A 200 17.54 -9.57 -3.53
CA ALA A 200 17.23 -10.99 -3.59
C ALA A 200 15.73 -11.28 -3.36
N ARG A 201 15.09 -10.55 -2.46
CA ARG A 201 13.63 -10.63 -2.23
C ARG A 201 12.83 -10.12 -3.42
N LYS A 202 13.22 -8.98 -3.99
CA LYS A 202 12.57 -8.42 -5.18
C LYS A 202 12.67 -9.38 -6.37
N GLN A 203 13.82 -10.04 -6.54
CA GLN A 203 14.03 -11.03 -7.60
C GLN A 203 13.16 -12.29 -7.41
N GLN A 204 12.91 -12.72 -6.18
CA GLN A 204 11.99 -13.85 -5.92
C GLN A 204 10.55 -13.54 -6.37
N ASP A 205 10.10 -12.30 -6.22
CA ASP A 205 8.76 -11.85 -6.56
C ASP A 205 8.69 -11.15 -7.94
N GLU A 206 9.80 -11.07 -8.68
CA GLU A 206 9.90 -10.37 -9.97
C GLU A 206 8.84 -10.84 -10.97
N TRP A 207 8.63 -12.14 -11.09
CA TRP A 207 7.66 -12.71 -12.02
C TRP A 207 6.22 -12.25 -11.72
N ILE A 208 5.89 -12.01 -10.45
CA ILE A 208 4.58 -11.50 -10.01
C ILE A 208 4.46 -10.03 -10.39
N VAL A 209 5.48 -9.23 -10.03
CA VAL A 209 5.52 -7.79 -10.34
C VAL A 209 5.44 -7.57 -11.85
N ARG A 210 6.19 -8.35 -12.64
CA ARG A 210 6.17 -8.31 -14.11
C ARG A 210 4.78 -8.60 -14.64
N ARG A 211 4.13 -9.68 -14.19
CA ARG A 211 2.76 -10.04 -14.60
C ARG A 211 1.73 -8.98 -14.20
N ALA A 212 1.84 -8.41 -13.01
CA ALA A 212 0.98 -7.31 -12.59
C ALA A 212 1.15 -6.08 -13.49
N LEU A 213 2.40 -5.65 -13.76
CA LEU A 213 2.69 -4.54 -14.67
C LEU A 213 2.17 -4.78 -16.10
N GLU A 214 2.34 -5.99 -16.61
CA GLU A 214 1.82 -6.38 -17.94
C GLU A 214 0.29 -6.30 -17.98
N SER A 215 -0.40 -6.70 -16.92
CA SER A 215 -1.86 -6.62 -16.83
C SER A 215 -2.39 -5.18 -16.80
N MET A 216 -1.59 -4.25 -16.29
CA MET A 216 -1.93 -2.82 -16.18
C MET A 216 -1.73 -2.04 -17.50
N ARG A 217 -0.90 -2.56 -18.44
CA ARG A 217 -0.55 -1.89 -19.71
C ARG A 217 -1.73 -1.60 -20.65
N PRO A 218 -2.75 -2.47 -20.80
CA PRO A 218 -3.83 -2.24 -21.78
C PRO A 218 -4.70 -1.02 -21.52
N GLY A 219 -4.57 -0.35 -20.37
CA GLY A 219 -5.29 0.88 -20.07
C GLY A 219 -6.79 0.73 -19.86
N ARG A 220 -7.31 -0.49 -19.78
CA ARG A 220 -8.73 -0.77 -19.58
C ARG A 220 -9.21 -0.49 -18.15
N ASP A 221 -8.26 -0.44 -17.23
CA ASP A 221 -8.53 -0.38 -15.79
C ASP A 221 -8.26 1.00 -15.20
N TRP A 222 -7.97 2.03 -16.03
CA TRP A 222 -7.76 3.39 -15.57
C TRP A 222 -8.97 3.93 -14.82
N LEU A 223 -8.74 4.78 -13.83
CA LEU A 223 -9.76 5.38 -12.99
C LEU A 223 -10.52 6.53 -13.68
N ASN A 224 -9.93 7.12 -14.72
CA ASN A 224 -10.50 8.27 -15.44
C ASN A 224 -11.96 8.01 -15.86
N GLY A 225 -12.87 8.83 -15.34
CA GLY A 225 -14.29 8.77 -15.66
C GLY A 225 -15.06 7.59 -15.05
N THR A 226 -14.43 6.76 -14.21
CA THR A 226 -15.06 5.55 -13.64
C THR A 226 -15.60 5.73 -12.22
N LEU A 227 -15.31 6.84 -11.57
CA LEU A 227 -15.55 7.05 -10.15
C LEU A 227 -16.82 7.88 -9.84
N ALA A 228 -17.64 8.17 -10.85
CA ALA A 228 -18.84 9.01 -10.73
C ALA A 228 -19.87 8.51 -9.69
N ARG A 229 -19.85 7.23 -9.32
CA ARG A 229 -20.72 6.64 -8.30
C ARG A 229 -20.18 6.77 -6.88
N ALA A 230 -18.90 7.11 -6.71
CA ALA A 230 -18.25 7.23 -5.41
C ALA A 230 -18.69 8.53 -4.72
N ARG A 231 -19.53 8.44 -3.69
CA ARG A 231 -20.11 9.56 -2.95
C ARG A 231 -19.63 9.67 -1.51
N MET A 232 -18.73 8.78 -1.08
CA MET A 232 -18.16 8.83 0.25
C MET A 232 -17.15 9.98 0.37
N PRO A 233 -16.85 10.47 1.58
CA PRO A 233 -15.73 11.39 1.78
C PRO A 233 -14.41 10.78 1.30
N VAL A 234 -13.63 11.57 0.54
CA VAL A 234 -12.34 11.15 -0.02
C VAL A 234 -11.24 12.12 0.37
N LEU A 235 -10.09 11.58 0.78
CA LEU A 235 -8.83 12.31 0.94
C LEU A 235 -7.82 11.78 -0.06
N VAL A 236 -7.32 12.66 -0.92
CA VAL A 236 -6.14 12.41 -1.76
C VAL A 236 -4.93 13.01 -1.04
N LEU A 237 -3.92 12.19 -0.74
CA LEU A 237 -2.74 12.56 0.02
C LEU A 237 -1.50 12.23 -0.80
N TRP A 238 -0.58 13.19 -0.96
CA TRP A 238 0.57 13.03 -1.86
C TRP A 238 1.82 13.69 -1.29
N GLY A 239 2.99 13.07 -1.53
CA GLY A 239 4.27 13.73 -1.32
C GLY A 239 4.59 14.66 -2.49
N ARG A 240 5.07 15.88 -2.21
CA ARG A 240 5.44 16.85 -3.27
C ARG A 240 6.60 16.35 -4.12
N GLU A 241 7.53 15.66 -3.49
CA GLU A 241 8.76 15.15 -4.08
C GLU A 241 8.63 13.69 -4.57
N ASP A 242 7.39 13.24 -4.84
CA ASP A 242 7.15 11.94 -5.44
C ASP A 242 7.65 11.91 -6.88
N VAL A 243 8.79 11.22 -7.09
CA VAL A 243 9.39 11.01 -8.41
C VAL A 243 8.92 9.71 -9.07
N LEU A 244 8.23 8.84 -8.32
CA LEU A 244 7.69 7.59 -8.84
C LEU A 244 6.34 7.82 -9.53
N ILE A 245 5.40 8.47 -8.84
CA ILE A 245 4.14 8.94 -9.41
C ILE A 245 4.04 10.44 -9.12
N PRO A 246 4.36 11.30 -10.12
CA PRO A 246 4.44 12.74 -9.90
C PRO A 246 3.17 13.33 -9.27
N VAL A 247 3.35 14.28 -8.36
CA VAL A 247 2.26 14.98 -7.68
C VAL A 247 1.27 15.65 -8.63
N ALA A 248 1.65 15.87 -9.88
CA ALA A 248 0.78 16.37 -10.94
C ALA A 248 -0.49 15.50 -11.15
N TYR A 249 -0.43 14.21 -10.79
CA TYR A 249 -1.59 13.32 -10.84
C TYR A 249 -2.57 13.49 -9.68
N ALA A 250 -2.19 14.16 -8.60
CA ALA A 250 -3.03 14.31 -7.43
C ALA A 250 -4.31 15.11 -7.71
N ARG A 251 -4.22 16.24 -8.43
CA ARG A 251 -5.37 17.07 -8.81
C ARG A 251 -6.32 16.37 -9.80
N PRO A 252 -5.85 15.75 -10.88
CA PRO A 252 -6.69 14.94 -11.76
C PRO A 252 -7.43 13.82 -11.00
N LEU A 253 -6.74 13.12 -10.09
CA LEU A 253 -7.38 12.09 -9.26
C LEU A 253 -8.41 12.68 -8.30
N GLN A 254 -8.11 13.79 -7.66
CA GLN A 254 -9.06 14.52 -6.80
C GLN A 254 -10.34 14.89 -7.58
N ALA A 255 -10.20 15.35 -8.80
CA ALA A 255 -11.34 15.80 -9.64
C ALA A 255 -12.31 14.65 -10.03
N GLU A 256 -11.88 13.41 -9.94
CA GLU A 256 -12.74 12.23 -10.15
C GLU A 256 -13.77 12.04 -9.00
N PHE A 257 -13.58 12.70 -7.86
CA PHE A 257 -14.45 12.57 -6.69
C PHE A 257 -15.04 13.93 -6.28
N GLU A 258 -16.35 14.00 -6.20
CA GLU A 258 -17.05 15.21 -5.76
C GLU A 258 -16.69 15.52 -4.29
N GLY A 259 -16.24 16.74 -4.02
CA GLY A 259 -15.89 17.19 -2.67
C GLY A 259 -14.66 16.54 -2.03
N ALA A 260 -13.81 15.88 -2.82
CA ALA A 260 -12.59 15.28 -2.30
C ALA A 260 -11.60 16.33 -1.78
N ALA A 261 -11.03 16.08 -0.61
CA ALA A 261 -9.92 16.86 -0.09
C ALA A 261 -8.60 16.44 -0.73
N LEU A 262 -7.72 17.41 -0.98
CA LEU A 262 -6.34 17.16 -1.43
C LEU A 262 -5.36 17.73 -0.42
N LYS A 263 -4.41 16.93 0.00
CA LYS A 263 -3.27 17.33 0.86
C LYS A 263 -1.97 16.92 0.19
N VAL A 264 -1.12 17.90 -0.07
CA VAL A 264 0.23 17.70 -0.58
C VAL A 264 1.21 17.99 0.55
N LEU A 265 2.06 17.02 0.86
CA LEU A 265 3.02 17.09 1.96
C LEU A 265 4.41 17.42 1.42
N ASP A 266 5.01 18.51 1.91
CA ASP A 266 6.35 18.93 1.53
C ASP A 266 7.41 18.04 2.21
N GLY A 267 8.56 17.81 1.55
CA GLY A 267 9.63 16.96 2.04
C GLY A 267 9.33 15.46 1.97
N CYS A 268 8.31 15.06 1.25
CA CYS A 268 7.83 13.68 1.19
C CYS A 268 7.80 13.17 -0.25
N GLY A 269 8.33 11.95 -0.45
CA GLY A 269 8.26 11.23 -1.72
C GLY A 269 7.00 10.35 -1.83
N HIS A 270 7.16 9.21 -2.51
CA HIS A 270 6.07 8.27 -2.81
C HIS A 270 5.47 7.60 -1.56
N LEU A 271 6.26 7.45 -0.51
CA LEU A 271 5.82 6.86 0.76
C LEU A 271 5.82 7.91 1.88
N PRO A 272 4.86 8.85 1.89
CA PRO A 272 4.84 9.94 2.88
C PRO A 272 4.70 9.43 4.32
N MET A 273 4.09 8.26 4.55
CA MET A 273 4.05 7.61 5.86
C MET A 273 5.45 7.25 6.40
N ALA A 274 6.45 7.15 5.52
CA ALA A 274 7.82 6.82 5.89
C ALA A 274 8.76 8.04 5.83
N ASP A 275 8.47 9.02 4.96
CA ASP A 275 9.30 10.21 4.79
C ASP A 275 8.94 11.32 5.80
N CYS A 276 7.67 11.54 6.04
CA CYS A 276 7.15 12.60 6.92
C CYS A 276 6.01 12.07 7.81
N PRO A 277 6.32 11.13 8.72
CA PRO A 277 5.33 10.39 9.49
C PRO A 277 4.39 11.27 10.30
N GLU A 278 4.87 12.34 10.93
CA GLU A 278 4.04 13.22 11.75
C GLU A 278 3.00 13.98 10.91
N ALA A 279 3.41 14.51 9.76
CA ALA A 279 2.51 15.22 8.86
C ALA A 279 1.49 14.26 8.25
N PHE A 280 1.93 13.09 7.82
CA PHE A 280 1.06 12.04 7.30
C PHE A 280 0.02 11.59 8.34
N ASP A 281 0.46 11.26 9.55
CA ASP A 281 -0.42 10.79 10.63
C ASP A 281 -1.47 11.83 10.99
N ARG A 282 -1.09 13.11 11.10
CA ARG A 282 -2.01 14.21 11.38
C ARG A 282 -3.16 14.28 10.35
N GLU A 283 -2.83 14.30 9.07
CA GLU A 283 -3.85 14.37 8.00
C GLU A 283 -4.71 13.11 7.93
N LEU A 284 -4.09 11.94 8.07
CA LEU A 284 -4.78 10.65 8.07
C LEU A 284 -5.77 10.55 9.24
N PHE A 285 -5.32 10.81 10.47
CA PHE A 285 -6.16 10.68 11.65
C PHE A 285 -7.28 11.73 11.69
N ALA A 286 -7.00 12.98 11.32
CA ALA A 286 -8.01 14.01 11.23
C ALA A 286 -9.12 13.64 10.25
N PHE A 287 -8.76 13.13 9.08
CA PHE A 287 -9.74 12.70 8.09
C PHE A 287 -10.54 11.46 8.54
N LEU A 288 -9.87 10.46 9.08
CA LEU A 288 -10.54 9.22 9.52
C LEU A 288 -11.50 9.45 10.69
N SER A 289 -11.18 10.37 11.63
CA SER A 289 -12.06 10.71 12.77
C SER A 289 -13.25 11.59 12.40
N GLY A 290 -13.30 12.14 11.19
CA GLY A 290 -14.35 13.04 10.76
C GLY A 290 -14.18 14.49 11.23
N SER A 291 -13.09 14.83 11.92
CA SER A 291 -12.78 16.18 12.37
C SER A 291 -12.16 17.09 11.29
N GLY A 292 -11.92 16.56 10.09
CA GLY A 292 -11.26 17.26 8.97
C GLY A 292 -12.20 17.83 7.90
N GLY A 293 -13.42 18.19 8.21
CA GLY A 293 -14.42 18.61 7.23
C GLY A 293 -15.10 19.96 7.56
N SER A 294 -14.35 21.06 7.53
CA SER A 294 -14.89 22.34 7.08
C SER A 294 -13.84 22.94 6.14
N ALA A 295 -14.08 22.81 4.84
CA ALA A 295 -13.43 23.67 3.88
C ALA A 295 -13.85 25.09 4.24
N SER A 296 -12.91 25.88 4.76
CA SER A 296 -13.05 27.32 4.73
C SER A 296 -12.98 27.75 3.26
N SER A 297 -14.06 28.31 2.81
CA SER A 297 -14.28 29.05 1.57
C SER A 297 -13.12 29.97 1.21
#